data_8c091b86d0ead9194a0cd0b961d15ced
#
_entry.id   8c091b86d0ead9194a0cd0b961d15ced
#
_cell.length_a   1.000
_cell.length_b   1.000
_cell.length_c   1.000
_cell.angle_alpha   90.00
_cell.angle_beta   90.00
_cell.angle_gamma   90.00
#
_symmetry.space_group_name_H-M   'P 1'
#
loop_
_entity.id
_entity.type
_entity.pdbx_description
1 polymer ?
#
loop_
_entity_poly.entity_id
_entity_poly.type
_entity_poly.pdbx_seq_one_letter_code
_entity_poly.pdbx_strand_id
1 'polypeptide(L)'
;MLSTKDKIFQSALELFASQGIQATSTAQISKRAGVASGTLFVHFKSKQELIDTIYLSIKKNAFSDLNENMTNDSSVELQIKNRSRKIVEYFLNN
;
A
#
# COMPACT_ATOMS: atom_id res chain seq x y z
N MET A 1 12.37 -12.05 -9.27
CA MET A 1 12.36 -12.47 -7.86
C MET A 1 12.10 -11.28 -6.95
N LEU A 2 11.22 -11.42 -5.99
CA LEU A 2 10.90 -10.32 -5.09
C LEU A 2 12.00 -10.14 -4.05
N SER A 3 12.35 -8.87 -3.77
CA SER A 3 13.24 -8.55 -2.67
C SER A 3 12.50 -8.76 -1.34
N THR A 4 13.24 -8.78 -0.24
CA THR A 4 12.64 -8.89 1.10
C THR A 4 11.62 -7.76 1.33
N LYS A 5 11.98 -6.54 0.95
CA LYS A 5 11.11 -5.39 1.08
C LYS A 5 9.81 -5.58 0.28
N ASP A 6 9.93 -6.09 -0.95
CA ASP A 6 8.78 -6.34 -1.81
C ASP A 6 7.87 -7.42 -1.23
N LYS A 7 8.44 -8.47 -0.66
CA LYS A 7 7.66 -9.53 -0.01
C LYS A 7 6.86 -9.00 1.16
N ILE A 8 7.47 -8.13 1.97
CA ILE A 8 6.79 -7.49 3.10
C ILE A 8 5.67 -6.59 2.62
N PHE A 9 5.96 -5.77 1.62
CA PHE A 9 4.98 -4.84 1.05
C PHE A 9 3.78 -5.61 0.49
N GLN A 10 4.03 -6.65 -0.29
CA GLN A 10 2.98 -7.44 -0.91
C GLN A 10 2.14 -8.19 0.11
N SER A 11 2.79 -8.76 1.13
CA SER A 11 2.10 -9.45 2.21
C SER A 11 1.20 -8.50 2.99
N ALA A 12 1.68 -7.28 3.27
CA ALA A 12 0.89 -6.26 3.93
C ALA A 12 -0.32 -5.87 3.09
N LEU A 13 -0.11 -5.64 1.81
CA LEU A 13 -1.19 -5.27 0.90
C LEU A 13 -2.28 -6.33 0.87
N GLU A 14 -1.90 -7.59 0.77
CA GLU A 14 -2.84 -8.70 0.74
C GLU A 14 -3.62 -8.82 2.06
N LEU A 15 -2.94 -8.70 3.20
CA LEU A 15 -3.60 -8.77 4.49
C LEU A 15 -4.51 -7.57 4.73
N PHE A 16 -4.07 -6.39 4.36
CA PHE A 16 -4.90 -5.19 4.49
C PHE A 16 -6.16 -5.30 3.64
N ALA A 17 -6.04 -5.86 2.44
CA ALA A 17 -7.18 -6.04 1.54
C ALA A 17 -8.14 -7.13 2.03
N SER A 18 -7.63 -8.20 2.64
CA SER A 18 -8.44 -9.33 3.05
C SER A 18 -9.08 -9.17 4.43
N GLN A 19 -8.39 -8.54 5.36
CA GLN A 19 -8.86 -8.44 6.74
C GLN A 19 -8.86 -7.02 7.30
N GLY A 20 -8.34 -6.05 6.56
CA GLY A 20 -8.31 -4.66 6.95
C GLY A 20 -7.05 -4.27 7.70
N ILE A 21 -6.75 -2.96 7.69
CA ILE A 21 -5.53 -2.43 8.31
C ILE A 21 -5.55 -2.63 9.83
N GLN A 22 -6.70 -2.38 10.46
CA GLN A 22 -6.81 -2.46 11.92
C GLN A 22 -6.67 -3.89 12.44
N ALA A 23 -7.13 -4.86 11.66
CA ALA A 23 -7.05 -6.27 12.05
C ALA A 23 -5.70 -6.91 11.69
N THR A 24 -4.80 -6.18 11.07
CA THR A 24 -3.51 -6.69 10.62
C THR A 24 -2.39 -6.15 11.50
N SER A 25 -1.57 -7.05 12.03
CA SER A 25 -0.39 -6.68 12.80
C SER A 25 0.87 -6.85 11.97
N THR A 26 1.95 -6.16 12.38
CA THR A 26 3.26 -6.34 11.75
C THR A 26 3.77 -7.77 11.90
N ALA A 27 3.43 -8.42 13.02
CA ALA A 27 3.78 -9.83 13.23
C ALA A 27 3.13 -10.74 12.19
N GLN A 28 1.87 -10.50 11.87
CA GLN A 28 1.17 -11.25 10.82
C GLN A 28 1.80 -11.02 9.46
N ILE A 29 2.18 -9.77 9.17
CA ILE A 29 2.80 -9.41 7.90
C ILE A 29 4.14 -10.12 7.75
N SER A 30 5.00 -10.08 8.77
CA SER A 30 6.30 -10.72 8.71
C SER A 30 6.17 -12.24 8.55
N LYS A 31 5.22 -12.84 9.26
CA LYS A 31 4.96 -14.27 9.15
C LYS A 31 4.53 -14.66 7.74
N ARG A 32 3.62 -13.89 7.16
CA ARG A 32 3.15 -14.16 5.80
C ARG A 32 4.27 -13.96 4.77
N ALA A 33 5.12 -12.98 4.98
CA ALA A 33 6.25 -12.71 4.10
C ALA A 33 7.40 -13.73 4.27
N GLY A 34 7.36 -14.52 5.33
CA GLY A 34 8.40 -15.49 5.62
C GLY A 34 9.67 -14.88 6.16
N VAL A 35 9.56 -13.77 6.89
CA VAL A 35 10.70 -13.05 7.47
C VAL A 35 10.50 -12.84 8.96
N ALA A 36 11.60 -12.59 9.67
CA ALA A 36 11.54 -12.26 11.09
C ALA A 36 10.98 -10.87 11.29
N SER A 37 10.34 -10.63 12.45
CA SER A 37 9.79 -9.32 12.78
C SER A 37 10.85 -8.22 12.74
N GLY A 38 12.07 -8.52 13.20
CA GLY A 38 13.18 -7.57 13.12
C GLY A 38 13.51 -7.17 11.68
N THR A 39 13.43 -8.12 10.76
CA THR A 39 13.67 -7.85 9.34
C THR A 39 12.63 -6.89 8.79
N LEU A 40 11.36 -7.08 9.16
CA LEU A 40 10.32 -6.14 8.75
C LEU A 40 10.65 -4.73 9.20
N PHE A 41 11.05 -4.56 10.47
CA PHE A 41 11.34 -3.24 11.02
C PHE A 41 12.61 -2.60 10.47
N VAL A 42 13.50 -3.37 9.86
CA VAL A 42 14.63 -2.81 9.11
C VAL A 42 14.13 -2.03 7.89
N HIS A 43 13.10 -2.54 7.22
CA HIS A 43 12.55 -1.93 6.00
C HIS A 43 11.45 -0.91 6.28
N PHE A 44 10.62 -1.18 7.28
CA PHE A 44 9.49 -0.32 7.64
C PHE A 44 9.47 -0.18 9.16
N LYS A 45 9.75 1.02 9.65
CA LYS A 45 9.94 1.26 11.09
C LYS A 45 8.66 1.09 11.91
N SER A 46 7.51 1.22 11.26
CA SER A 46 6.21 1.09 11.92
C SER A 46 5.17 0.64 10.93
N LYS A 47 4.03 0.19 11.44
CA LYS A 47 2.87 -0.12 10.61
C LYS A 47 2.41 1.11 9.84
N GLN A 48 2.49 2.29 10.47
CA GLN A 48 2.09 3.54 9.82
C GLN A 48 2.98 3.84 8.61
N GLU A 49 4.28 3.64 8.72
CA GLU A 49 5.19 3.82 7.60
C GLU A 49 4.84 2.89 6.45
N LEU A 50 4.48 1.66 6.76
CA LEU A 50 4.06 0.68 5.77
C LEU A 50 2.77 1.12 5.07
N ILE A 51 1.80 1.62 5.84
CA ILE A 51 0.55 2.15 5.30
C ILE A 51 0.82 3.32 4.38
N ASP A 52 1.68 4.25 4.79
CA ASP A 52 2.03 5.42 3.99
C ASP A 52 2.71 5.02 2.69
N THR A 53 3.59 4.03 2.74
CA THR A 53 4.28 3.52 1.56
C THR A 53 3.30 2.92 0.56
N ILE A 54 2.34 2.14 1.05
CA ILE A 54 1.30 1.55 0.21
C ILE A 54 0.46 2.65 -0.44
N TYR A 55 0.05 3.63 0.34
CA TYR A 55 -0.75 4.76 -0.16
C TYR A 55 -0.02 5.49 -1.28
N LEU A 56 1.24 5.82 -1.08
CA LEU A 56 2.05 6.52 -2.08
C LEU A 56 2.23 5.67 -3.34
N SER A 57 2.38 4.37 -3.20
CA SER A 57 2.52 3.46 -4.31
C SER A 57 1.25 3.41 -5.17
N ILE A 58 0.09 3.33 -4.54
CA ILE A 58 -1.19 3.34 -5.24
C ILE A 58 -1.37 4.65 -6.00
N LYS A 59 -1.08 5.77 -5.34
CA LYS A 59 -1.20 7.10 -5.93
C LYS A 59 -0.27 7.26 -7.12
N LYS A 60 0.96 6.79 -6.99
CA LYS A 60 1.95 6.87 -8.06
C LYS A 60 1.52 6.04 -9.28
N ASN A 61 1.03 4.83 -9.05
CA ASN A 61 0.58 3.98 -10.14
C ASN A 61 -0.63 4.56 -10.87
N ALA A 62 -1.60 5.08 -10.12
CA ALA A 62 -2.76 5.73 -10.71
C ALA A 62 -2.37 6.94 -11.54
N PHE A 63 -1.42 7.72 -11.05
CA PHE A 63 -0.94 8.90 -11.76
C PHE A 63 -0.16 8.52 -13.02
N SER A 64 0.66 7.47 -12.96
CA SER A 64 1.44 6.98 -14.11
C SER A 64 0.53 6.47 -15.22
N ASP A 65 -0.47 5.68 -14.86
CA ASP A 65 -1.44 5.15 -15.83
C ASP A 65 -2.15 6.29 -16.56
N LEU A 66 -2.40 7.36 -15.86
CA LEU A 66 -3.09 8.50 -16.45
C LEU A 66 -2.21 9.35 -17.34
N ASN A 67 -0.94 9.48 -17.01
CA ASN A 67 0.00 10.18 -17.87
C ASN A 67 0.19 9.50 -19.21
N GLU A 68 -0.01 8.21 -19.30
CA GLU A 68 0.10 7.48 -20.56
C GLU A 68 -1.10 7.74 -21.47
N ASN A 69 -2.25 8.07 -20.92
CA ASN A 69 -3.51 8.17 -21.66
C ASN A 69 -4.07 9.58 -21.69
N MET A 70 -3.36 10.60 -21.20
CA MET A 70 -4.07 11.81 -20.81
C MET A 70 -3.57 13.11 -21.32
N THR A 71 -4.53 13.89 -21.69
CA THR A 71 -4.46 15.33 -21.76
C THR A 71 -4.44 15.94 -20.36
N ASN A 72 -3.80 17.08 -20.23
CA ASN A 72 -3.67 17.79 -18.96
C ASN A 72 -5.00 18.42 -18.52
N ASP A 73 -5.86 17.58 -17.98
CA ASP A 73 -7.14 18.05 -17.46
C ASP A 73 -7.13 17.95 -15.93
N SER A 74 -7.24 19.09 -15.26
CA SER A 74 -7.21 19.16 -13.80
C SER A 74 -8.38 18.43 -13.15
N SER A 75 -9.50 18.30 -13.83
CA SER A 75 -10.65 17.55 -13.30
C SER A 75 -10.34 16.06 -13.19
N VAL A 76 -9.48 15.54 -14.06
CA VAL A 76 -9.07 14.15 -14.03
C VAL A 76 -8.12 13.91 -12.86
N GLU A 77 -7.22 14.85 -12.58
CA GLU A 77 -6.36 14.78 -11.40
C GLU A 77 -7.18 14.67 -10.12
N LEU A 78 -8.25 15.44 -10.02
CA LEU A 78 -9.14 15.41 -8.87
C LEU A 78 -9.82 14.04 -8.73
N GLN A 79 -10.26 13.46 -9.83
CA GLN A 79 -10.89 12.14 -9.82
C GLN A 79 -9.91 11.05 -9.38
N ILE A 80 -8.65 11.18 -9.77
CA ILE A 80 -7.61 10.22 -9.37
C ILE A 80 -7.35 10.31 -7.88
N LYS A 81 -7.22 11.52 -7.35
CA LYS A 81 -7.04 11.73 -5.93
C LYS A 81 -8.19 11.13 -5.14
N ASN A 82 -9.41 11.28 -5.63
CA ASN A 82 -10.59 10.70 -4.99
C ASN A 82 -10.57 9.18 -5.04
N ARG A 83 -10.14 8.59 -6.14
CA ARG A 83 -10.02 7.13 -6.26
C ARG A 83 -9.00 6.57 -5.29
N SER A 84 -7.83 7.21 -5.20
CA SER A 84 -6.77 6.78 -4.28
C SER A 84 -7.26 6.89 -2.84
N ARG A 85 -7.98 7.95 -2.52
CA ARG A 85 -8.56 8.15 -1.21
C ARG A 85 -9.57 7.05 -0.86
N LYS A 86 -10.43 6.69 -1.81
CA LYS A 86 -11.42 5.63 -1.60
C LYS A 86 -10.76 4.27 -1.36
N ILE A 87 -9.69 3.98 -2.06
CA ILE A 87 -8.96 2.73 -1.87
C ILE A 87 -8.37 2.69 -0.46
N VAL A 88 -7.76 3.77 -0.01
CA VAL A 88 -7.20 3.86 1.34
C VAL A 88 -8.32 3.77 2.39
N GLU A 89 -9.44 4.45 2.18
CA GLU A 89 -10.59 4.37 3.07
C GLU A 89 -11.14 2.95 3.15
N TYR A 90 -11.19 2.24 2.04
CA TYR A 90 -11.61 0.85 2.01
C TYR A 90 -10.72 -0.01 2.91
N PHE A 91 -9.40 0.15 2.82
CA PHE A 91 -8.47 -0.58 3.66
C PHE A 91 -8.62 -0.21 5.13
N LEU A 92 -8.86 1.06 5.42
CA LEU A 92 -9.03 1.54 6.80
C LEU A 92 -10.33 1.03 7.43
N ASN A 93 -11.38 0.89 6.64
CA ASN A 93 -12.72 0.49 7.15
C ASN A 93 -12.92 -1.02 7.16
N ASN A 94 -12.08 -1.76 6.54
CA ASN A 94 -12.10 -3.21 6.56
C ASN A 94 -11.00 -3.76 7.44
#